data_056f80fd708900d62ac05d14110223d6
#
_entry.id   056f80fd708900d62ac05d14110223d6
#
_cell.length_a   1.000
_cell.length_b   1.000
_cell.length_c   1.000
_cell.angle_alpha   90.00
_cell.angle_beta   90.00
_cell.angle_gamma   90.00
#
_symmetry.space_group_name_H-M   'P 1'
#
loop_
_entity.id
_entity.type
_entity.pdbx_description
1 polymer ?
#
loop_
_entity_poly.entity_id
_entity_poly.type
_entity_poly.pdbx_seq_one_letter_code
_entity_poly.pdbx_strand_id
1 'polypeptide(L)'
;PIFLSSFALYLLNEILIYGLFSYGFYLLFSQAGYMSLGQGAYFALGAYSVALMYKHVTVAIWLPFLTAIVATAIVATILGFLCVRLGEFYFAFLTLAFAQMIYAIVFRWTSFTGGDDGIPGVSRGVIDLLIIKVDLESPVYFYYFTLIIFAVLIFILRKLVTSSFGLTLRSIRENIERSSFIGVNPHRYVLITFVISAMYCCVAGALHASLTKMAYPELSYWTTSAEPIIMVLIGGIYTFSGPFFGTVIYVLLKTYMMTLIGNWGLFLGIVMLFIVLFFRKGFMGFIEEKWGVNL
;
A
#
# COMPACT_ATOMS: atom_id res chain seq x y z
N PRO A 1 -15.62 -0.71 -18.98
CA PRO A 1 -14.97 0.61 -18.76
C PRO A 1 -15.22 1.59 -19.90
N ILE A 2 -15.45 1.13 -21.14
CA ILE A 2 -15.65 2.01 -22.30
C ILE A 2 -16.92 2.90 -22.17
N PHE A 3 -17.93 2.46 -21.40
CA PHE A 3 -19.19 3.18 -21.16
C PHE A 3 -19.26 3.85 -19.78
N LEU A 4 -18.17 3.80 -18.98
CA LEU A 4 -18.14 4.38 -17.66
C LEU A 4 -17.71 5.86 -17.73
N SER A 5 -18.29 6.68 -16.84
CA SER A 5 -17.88 8.08 -16.70
C SER A 5 -16.41 8.17 -16.25
N SER A 6 -15.74 9.27 -16.58
CA SER A 6 -14.35 9.53 -16.16
C SER A 6 -14.19 9.46 -14.63
N PHE A 7 -15.22 9.87 -13.89
CA PHE A 7 -15.26 9.76 -12.43
C PHE A 7 -15.28 8.30 -11.95
N ALA A 8 -16.08 7.45 -12.59
CA ALA A 8 -16.14 6.03 -12.21
C ALA A 8 -14.81 5.31 -12.52
N LEU A 9 -14.14 5.66 -13.62
CA LEU A 9 -12.80 5.13 -13.92
C LEU A 9 -11.76 5.61 -12.93
N TYR A 10 -11.82 6.86 -12.48
CA TYR A 10 -10.95 7.40 -11.44
C TYR A 10 -11.14 6.60 -10.12
N LEU A 11 -12.40 6.43 -9.68
CA LEU A 11 -12.75 5.70 -8.47
C LEU A 11 -12.29 4.23 -8.51
N LEU A 12 -12.46 3.56 -9.65
CA LEU A 12 -12.00 2.19 -9.82
C LEU A 12 -10.46 2.08 -9.74
N ASN A 13 -9.74 3.03 -10.36
CA ASN A 13 -8.28 3.10 -10.22
C ASN A 13 -7.87 3.32 -8.77
N GLU A 14 -8.53 4.23 -8.06
CA GLU A 14 -8.27 4.50 -6.66
C GLU A 14 -8.46 3.25 -5.79
N ILE A 15 -9.55 2.50 -6.00
CA ILE A 15 -9.80 1.21 -5.32
C ILE A 15 -8.67 0.20 -5.59
N LEU A 16 -8.20 0.06 -6.83
CA LEU A 16 -7.12 -0.87 -7.15
C LEU A 16 -5.80 -0.47 -6.51
N ILE A 17 -5.47 0.83 -6.52
CA ILE A 17 -4.25 1.39 -5.96
C ILE A 17 -4.22 1.24 -4.43
N TYR A 18 -5.27 1.69 -3.76
CA TYR A 18 -5.39 1.52 -2.31
C TYR A 18 -5.54 0.05 -1.90
N GLY A 19 -6.09 -0.79 -2.80
CA GLY A 19 -6.08 -2.24 -2.66
C GLY A 19 -4.66 -2.78 -2.55
N LEU A 20 -3.76 -2.43 -3.48
CA LEU A 20 -2.35 -2.82 -3.38
C LEU A 20 -1.69 -2.33 -2.09
N PHE A 21 -2.00 -1.09 -1.68
CA PHE A 21 -1.49 -0.51 -0.45
C PHE A 21 -1.95 -1.29 0.78
N SER A 22 -3.22 -1.66 0.85
CA SER A 22 -3.78 -2.47 1.95
C SER A 22 -3.19 -3.89 1.96
N TYR A 23 -2.96 -4.51 0.80
CA TYR A 23 -2.31 -5.82 0.72
C TYR A 23 -0.84 -5.78 1.15
N GLY A 24 -0.12 -4.68 0.90
CA GLY A 24 1.22 -4.46 1.45
C GLY A 24 1.20 -4.52 2.99
N PHE A 25 0.30 -3.81 3.63
CA PHE A 25 0.13 -3.84 5.09
C PHE A 25 -0.34 -5.23 5.58
N TYR A 26 -1.33 -5.83 4.89
CA TYR A 26 -1.87 -7.16 5.20
C TYR A 26 -0.77 -8.22 5.29
N LEU A 27 0.17 -8.23 4.36
CA LEU A 27 1.26 -9.22 4.34
C LEU A 27 2.08 -9.15 5.63
N LEU A 28 2.42 -7.97 6.10
CA LEU A 28 3.22 -7.80 7.30
C LEU A 28 2.41 -8.04 8.57
N PHE A 29 1.23 -7.45 8.67
CA PHE A 29 0.41 -7.51 9.87
C PHE A 29 -0.29 -8.86 10.03
N SER A 30 -1.01 -9.30 9.00
CA SER A 30 -1.82 -10.52 9.11
C SER A 30 -1.02 -11.81 9.04
N GLN A 31 0.09 -11.84 8.30
CA GLN A 31 0.88 -13.06 8.15
C GLN A 31 2.02 -13.14 9.18
N ALA A 32 2.75 -12.04 9.41
CA ALA A 32 3.89 -12.04 10.31
C ALA A 32 3.60 -11.52 11.73
N GLY A 33 2.46 -10.86 11.97
CA GLY A 33 2.08 -10.30 13.27
C GLY A 33 2.68 -8.92 13.58
N TYR A 34 3.47 -8.35 12.68
CA TYR A 34 4.15 -7.07 12.90
C TYR A 34 3.34 -5.90 12.35
N MET A 35 2.92 -5.00 13.22
CA MET A 35 2.22 -3.77 12.84
C MET A 35 3.22 -2.69 12.47
N SER A 36 3.20 -2.24 11.21
CA SER A 36 4.01 -1.10 10.77
C SER A 36 3.16 0.15 10.62
N LEU A 37 3.56 1.24 11.27
CA LEU A 37 2.96 2.56 11.14
C LEU A 37 3.72 3.43 10.12
N GLY A 38 4.63 2.84 9.36
CA GLY A 38 5.49 3.53 8.39
C GLY A 38 5.16 3.26 6.92
N GLN A 39 4.04 2.64 6.61
CA GLN A 39 3.71 2.23 5.24
C GLN A 39 3.52 3.42 4.27
N GLY A 40 3.03 4.57 4.77
CA GLY A 40 2.91 5.80 4.00
C GLY A 40 4.24 6.33 3.47
N ALA A 41 5.33 6.14 4.21
CA ALA A 41 6.66 6.53 3.74
C ALA A 41 7.09 5.78 2.47
N TYR A 42 6.81 4.47 2.39
CA TYR A 42 7.11 3.67 1.19
C TYR A 42 6.17 3.98 0.04
N PHE A 43 4.92 4.30 0.34
CA PHE A 43 3.97 4.81 -0.64
C PHE A 43 4.47 6.13 -1.25
N ALA A 44 4.90 7.08 -0.41
CA ALA A 44 5.49 8.34 -0.87
C ALA A 44 6.80 8.14 -1.65
N LEU A 45 7.69 7.24 -1.21
CA LEU A 45 8.91 6.91 -1.96
C LEU A 45 8.60 6.45 -3.38
N GLY A 46 7.56 5.63 -3.54
CA GLY A 46 7.06 5.23 -4.86
C GLY A 46 6.58 6.41 -5.70
N ALA A 47 5.75 7.27 -5.11
CA ALA A 47 5.22 8.46 -5.77
C ALA A 47 6.32 9.44 -6.20
N TYR A 48 7.23 9.77 -5.29
CA TYR A 48 8.34 10.69 -5.56
C TYR A 48 9.37 10.13 -6.53
N SER A 49 9.66 8.84 -6.49
CA SER A 49 10.57 8.22 -7.45
C SER A 49 10.06 8.36 -8.88
N VAL A 50 8.77 8.12 -9.10
CA VAL A 50 8.14 8.29 -10.40
C VAL A 50 8.10 9.77 -10.81
N ALA A 51 7.74 10.67 -9.89
CA ALA A 51 7.67 12.11 -10.15
C ALA A 51 9.03 12.69 -10.53
N LEU A 52 10.09 12.34 -9.79
CA LEU A 52 11.45 12.78 -10.05
C LEU A 52 11.99 12.26 -11.38
N MET A 53 11.71 11.01 -11.73
CA MET A 53 12.14 10.43 -12.99
C MET A 53 11.48 11.13 -14.18
N TYR A 54 10.19 11.43 -14.12
CA TYR A 54 9.53 12.19 -15.19
C TYR A 54 9.98 13.66 -15.27
N LYS A 55 10.38 14.25 -14.14
CA LYS A 55 10.89 15.62 -14.13
C LYS A 55 12.28 15.76 -14.79
N HIS A 56 13.13 14.75 -14.62
CA HIS A 56 14.54 14.82 -15.04
C HIS A 56 14.88 13.99 -16.28
N VAL A 57 14.11 12.95 -16.57
CA VAL A 57 14.39 11.98 -17.62
C VAL A 57 13.07 11.61 -18.30
N THR A 58 12.86 12.05 -19.55
CA THR A 58 11.70 11.64 -20.36
C THR A 58 11.81 10.17 -20.71
N VAL A 59 11.01 9.30 -20.11
CA VAL A 59 11.24 7.85 -20.16
C VAL A 59 9.98 7.05 -20.36
N ALA A 60 10.17 5.85 -20.90
CA ALA A 60 9.19 4.78 -20.84
C ALA A 60 8.82 4.47 -19.38
N ILE A 61 7.56 4.14 -19.14
CA ILE A 61 6.97 3.93 -17.78
C ILE A 61 7.73 2.91 -16.93
N TRP A 62 8.40 1.94 -17.54
CA TRP A 62 9.10 0.85 -16.85
C TRP A 62 10.26 1.34 -15.97
N LEU A 63 11.02 2.35 -16.44
CA LEU A 63 12.20 2.82 -15.72
C LEU A 63 11.85 3.55 -14.43
N PRO A 64 10.85 4.48 -14.38
CA PRO A 64 10.37 5.07 -13.13
C PRO A 64 9.88 4.04 -12.11
N PHE A 65 9.15 3.01 -12.55
CA PHE A 65 8.67 1.95 -11.65
C PHE A 65 9.81 1.08 -11.13
N LEU A 66 10.78 0.72 -11.98
CA LEU A 66 11.93 -0.07 -11.57
C LEU A 66 12.79 0.69 -10.56
N THR A 67 13.08 1.97 -10.83
CA THR A 67 13.85 2.82 -9.89
C THR A 67 13.12 3.00 -8.56
N ALA A 68 11.79 3.16 -8.57
CA ALA A 68 10.98 3.23 -7.37
C ALA A 68 11.12 1.95 -6.53
N ILE A 69 10.98 0.78 -7.15
CA ILE A 69 11.08 -0.51 -6.47
C ILE A 69 12.49 -0.71 -5.89
N VAL A 70 13.54 -0.44 -6.66
CA VAL A 70 14.93 -0.61 -6.20
C VAL A 70 15.26 0.34 -5.06
N ALA A 71 14.93 1.63 -5.20
CA ALA A 71 15.15 2.63 -4.14
C ALA A 71 14.41 2.25 -2.85
N THR A 72 13.15 1.88 -2.97
CA THR A 72 12.34 1.45 -1.81
C THR A 72 12.89 0.16 -1.18
N ALA A 73 13.32 -0.82 -1.97
CA ALA A 73 13.91 -2.04 -1.45
C ALA A 73 15.18 -1.77 -0.63
N ILE A 74 16.03 -0.85 -1.10
CA ILE A 74 17.25 -0.46 -0.38
C ILE A 74 16.87 0.22 0.94
N VAL A 75 16.00 1.24 0.91
CA VAL A 75 15.56 1.97 2.11
C VAL A 75 14.86 1.03 3.10
N ALA A 76 13.94 0.19 2.61
CA ALA A 76 13.21 -0.78 3.44
C ALA A 76 14.14 -1.83 4.06
N THR A 77 15.19 -2.25 3.35
CA THR A 77 16.18 -3.19 3.90
C THR A 77 16.98 -2.55 5.03
N ILE A 78 17.45 -1.31 4.84
CA ILE A 78 18.23 -0.59 5.87
C ILE A 78 17.36 -0.34 7.12
N LEU A 79 16.17 0.25 6.94
CA LEU A 79 15.27 0.56 8.05
C LEU A 79 14.71 -0.71 8.69
N GLY A 80 14.35 -1.70 7.90
CA GLY A 80 13.85 -2.99 8.38
C GLY A 80 14.88 -3.74 9.21
N PHE A 81 16.16 -3.71 8.81
CA PHE A 81 17.24 -4.33 9.59
C PHE A 81 17.37 -3.74 11.00
N LEU A 82 17.12 -2.44 11.16
CA LEU A 82 17.11 -1.77 12.45
C LEU A 82 15.85 -2.11 13.25
N CYS A 83 14.67 -2.12 12.59
CA CYS A 83 13.38 -2.31 13.24
C CYS A 83 13.13 -3.75 13.70
N VAL A 84 13.48 -4.75 12.88
CA VAL A 84 13.10 -6.16 13.09
C VAL A 84 13.79 -6.79 14.31
N ARG A 85 14.86 -6.19 14.81
CA ARG A 85 15.57 -6.66 16.02
C ARG A 85 14.84 -6.36 17.32
N LEU A 86 13.85 -5.48 17.26
CA LEU A 86 13.06 -5.06 18.41
C LEU A 86 11.76 -5.85 18.46
N GLY A 87 11.16 -5.96 19.64
CA GLY A 87 9.86 -6.61 19.80
C GLY A 87 8.75 -5.88 19.00
N GLU A 88 7.65 -6.57 18.76
CA GLU A 88 6.53 -6.11 17.92
C GLU A 88 6.04 -4.69 18.24
N PHE A 89 5.96 -4.35 19.54
CA PHE A 89 5.53 -3.03 19.99
C PHE A 89 6.53 -1.92 19.59
N TYR A 90 7.81 -2.14 19.85
CA TYR A 90 8.86 -1.17 19.49
C TYR A 90 9.02 -1.04 17.97
N PHE A 91 8.78 -2.12 17.23
CA PHE A 91 8.77 -2.11 15.77
C PHE A 91 7.75 -1.10 15.21
N ALA A 92 6.51 -1.08 15.75
CA ALA A 92 5.48 -0.15 15.29
C ALA A 92 5.90 1.32 15.48
N PHE A 93 6.41 1.69 16.66
CA PHE A 93 6.82 3.07 16.94
C PHE A 93 8.07 3.47 16.16
N LEU A 94 9.03 2.55 15.99
CA LEU A 94 10.24 2.87 15.25
C LEU A 94 9.95 3.06 13.74
N THR A 95 9.05 2.25 13.17
CA THR A 95 8.60 2.44 11.79
C THR A 95 7.86 3.77 11.62
N LEU A 96 7.07 4.21 12.61
CA LEU A 96 6.45 5.53 12.64
C LEU A 96 7.51 6.65 12.68
N ALA A 97 8.52 6.52 13.56
CA ALA A 97 9.59 7.52 13.67
C ALA A 97 10.36 7.68 12.35
N PHE A 98 10.70 6.57 11.69
CA PHE A 98 11.34 6.61 10.37
C PHE A 98 10.43 7.20 9.29
N ALA A 99 9.14 6.92 9.33
CA ALA A 99 8.20 7.54 8.40
C ALA A 99 8.14 9.06 8.58
N GLN A 100 8.11 9.54 9.84
CA GLN A 100 8.16 10.98 10.13
C GLN A 100 9.50 11.62 9.74
N MET A 101 10.60 10.88 9.85
CA MET A 101 11.90 11.34 9.33
C MET A 101 11.87 11.49 7.81
N ILE A 102 11.32 10.53 7.07
CA ILE A 102 11.16 10.61 5.61
C ILE A 102 10.24 11.78 5.24
N TYR A 103 9.12 11.96 5.95
CA TYR A 103 8.22 13.10 5.76
C TYR A 103 8.98 14.43 5.94
N ALA A 104 9.76 14.57 7.02
CA ALA A 104 10.52 15.79 7.30
C ALA A 104 11.58 16.07 6.22
N ILE A 105 12.23 15.04 5.69
CA ILE A 105 13.19 15.16 4.58
C ILE A 105 12.46 15.65 3.32
N VAL A 106 11.37 14.99 2.96
CA VAL A 106 10.58 15.32 1.76
C VAL A 106 10.03 16.74 1.85
N PHE A 107 9.49 17.13 3.00
CA PHE A 107 8.90 18.44 3.23
C PHE A 107 9.93 19.58 3.20
N ARG A 108 11.14 19.36 3.75
CA ARG A 108 12.16 20.39 3.86
C ARG A 108 13.08 20.53 2.64
N TRP A 109 13.18 19.51 1.82
CA TRP A 109 14.11 19.51 0.67
C TRP A 109 13.47 20.12 -0.58
N THR A 110 13.15 21.42 -0.52
CA THR A 110 12.43 22.16 -1.56
C THR A 110 13.06 22.07 -2.95
N SER A 111 14.38 22.08 -3.04
CA SER A 111 15.12 22.03 -4.32
C SER A 111 14.96 20.68 -5.06
N PHE A 112 14.74 19.58 -4.36
CA PHE A 112 14.68 18.24 -4.93
C PHE A 112 13.24 17.70 -5.01
N THR A 113 12.50 17.80 -3.92
CA THR A 113 11.14 17.24 -3.78
C THR A 113 10.04 18.24 -4.04
N GLY A 114 10.37 19.52 -4.22
CA GLY A 114 9.38 20.61 -4.31
C GLY A 114 8.88 21.11 -2.95
N GLY A 115 9.29 20.47 -1.84
CA GLY A 115 8.86 20.85 -0.49
C GLY A 115 7.35 20.69 -0.30
N ASP A 116 6.70 21.69 0.29
CA ASP A 116 5.26 21.69 0.57
C ASP A 116 4.40 21.61 -0.70
N ASP A 117 4.83 22.27 -1.77
CA ASP A 117 4.11 22.26 -3.06
C ASP A 117 4.17 20.91 -3.77
N GLY A 118 5.14 20.05 -3.42
CA GLY A 118 5.38 18.77 -4.06
C GLY A 118 5.86 18.88 -5.52
N ILE A 119 5.68 17.82 -6.30
CA ILE A 119 6.05 17.76 -7.72
C ILE A 119 4.77 17.57 -8.55
N PRO A 120 4.25 18.62 -9.19
CA PRO A 120 3.12 18.50 -10.10
C PRO A 120 3.57 18.05 -11.50
N GLY A 121 2.59 17.68 -12.34
CA GLY A 121 2.83 17.38 -13.76
C GLY A 121 3.44 16.01 -14.01
N VAL A 122 3.22 15.04 -13.12
CA VAL A 122 3.64 13.64 -13.32
C VAL A 122 2.90 13.07 -14.54
N SER A 123 3.65 12.73 -15.59
CA SER A 123 3.10 12.06 -16.76
C SER A 123 2.72 10.62 -16.43
N ARG A 124 1.71 10.09 -17.11
CA ARG A 124 1.38 8.66 -17.05
C ARG A 124 2.31 7.81 -17.90
N GLY A 125 3.12 8.46 -18.75
CA GLY A 125 4.06 7.80 -19.65
C GLY A 125 3.43 7.03 -20.79
N VAL A 126 4.30 6.50 -21.63
CA VAL A 126 3.92 5.67 -22.79
C VAL A 126 4.51 4.28 -22.60
N ILE A 127 3.72 3.26 -22.83
CA ILE A 127 4.22 1.89 -22.91
C ILE A 127 4.76 1.67 -24.32
N ASP A 128 6.08 1.67 -24.47
CA ASP A 128 6.74 1.25 -25.71
C ASP A 128 6.99 -0.28 -25.64
N LEU A 129 6.10 -1.03 -26.24
CA LEU A 129 6.26 -2.47 -26.51
C LEU A 129 6.62 -2.63 -28.00
N LEU A 130 7.85 -2.31 -28.39
CA LEU A 130 8.47 -2.50 -29.71
C LEU A 130 7.53 -2.40 -30.96
N ILE A 131 6.26 -2.77 -30.85
CA ILE A 131 5.27 -2.82 -31.94
C ILE A 131 4.05 -1.92 -31.65
N ILE A 132 3.68 -1.69 -30.39
CA ILE A 132 2.48 -0.94 -30.00
C ILE A 132 2.86 0.13 -28.99
N LYS A 133 2.61 1.39 -29.34
CA LYS A 133 2.72 2.51 -28.39
C LYS A 133 1.34 2.74 -27.77
N VAL A 134 1.20 2.40 -26.50
CA VAL A 134 -0.03 2.66 -25.75
C VAL A 134 0.18 3.91 -24.91
N ASP A 135 -0.57 4.95 -25.25
CA ASP A 135 -0.59 6.19 -24.48
C ASP A 135 -1.47 6.03 -23.23
N LEU A 136 -0.83 6.05 -22.05
CA LEU A 136 -1.52 5.93 -20.77
C LEU A 136 -2.18 7.23 -20.31
N GLU A 137 -2.06 8.32 -21.03
CA GLU A 137 -2.81 9.56 -20.74
C GLU A 137 -4.32 9.33 -20.83
N SER A 138 -4.78 8.38 -21.66
CA SER A 138 -6.18 7.95 -21.71
C SER A 138 -6.56 7.24 -20.40
N PRO A 139 -7.66 7.69 -19.73
CA PRO A 139 -8.13 7.07 -18.48
C PRO A 139 -8.44 5.57 -18.60
N VAL A 140 -8.91 5.13 -19.78
CA VAL A 140 -9.28 3.73 -20.04
C VAL A 140 -8.03 2.84 -20.10
N TYR A 141 -6.99 3.26 -20.82
CA TYR A 141 -5.74 2.49 -20.91
C TYR A 141 -5.01 2.46 -19.57
N PHE A 142 -5.02 3.56 -18.82
CA PHE A 142 -4.46 3.59 -17.48
C PHE A 142 -5.19 2.64 -16.51
N TYR A 143 -6.53 2.55 -16.61
CA TYR A 143 -7.29 1.58 -15.82
C TYR A 143 -6.88 0.14 -16.10
N TYR A 144 -6.77 -0.26 -17.39
CA TYR A 144 -6.34 -1.61 -17.71
C TYR A 144 -4.90 -1.89 -17.25
N PHE A 145 -4.01 -0.91 -17.36
CA PHE A 145 -2.65 -1.01 -16.87
C PHE A 145 -2.62 -1.25 -15.35
N THR A 146 -3.35 -0.44 -14.58
CA THR A 146 -3.47 -0.59 -13.13
C THR A 146 -4.09 -1.95 -12.75
N LEU A 147 -5.12 -2.38 -13.48
CA LEU A 147 -5.79 -3.66 -13.26
C LEU A 147 -4.84 -4.85 -13.49
N ILE A 148 -4.03 -4.81 -14.54
CA ILE A 148 -3.05 -5.87 -14.83
C ILE A 148 -2.00 -5.94 -13.71
N ILE A 149 -1.44 -4.81 -13.29
CA ILE A 149 -0.47 -4.75 -12.19
C ILE A 149 -1.11 -5.29 -10.90
N PHE A 150 -2.31 -4.85 -10.58
CA PHE A 150 -3.06 -5.34 -9.43
C PHE A 150 -3.24 -6.86 -9.47
N ALA A 151 -3.75 -7.39 -10.57
CA ALA A 151 -4.01 -8.83 -10.73
C ALA A 151 -2.72 -9.67 -10.61
N VAL A 152 -1.63 -9.23 -11.26
CA VAL A 152 -0.33 -9.92 -11.19
C VAL A 152 0.22 -9.90 -9.76
N LEU A 153 0.22 -8.75 -9.10
CA LEU A 153 0.74 -8.64 -7.73
C LEU A 153 -0.10 -9.41 -6.71
N ILE A 154 -1.43 -9.39 -6.83
CA ILE A 154 -2.30 -10.20 -5.96
C ILE A 154 -2.08 -11.70 -6.19
N PHE A 155 -1.90 -12.13 -7.43
CA PHE A 155 -1.58 -13.52 -7.73
C PHE A 155 -0.24 -13.97 -7.13
N ILE A 156 0.80 -13.13 -7.24
CA ILE A 156 2.10 -13.39 -6.61
C ILE A 156 1.96 -13.44 -5.09
N LEU A 157 1.23 -12.48 -4.49
CA LEU A 157 1.00 -12.45 -3.05
C LEU A 157 0.26 -13.69 -2.56
N ARG A 158 -0.78 -14.13 -3.27
CA ARG A 158 -1.52 -15.35 -2.93
C ARG A 158 -0.61 -16.57 -2.93
N LYS A 159 0.22 -16.73 -3.95
CA LYS A 159 1.22 -17.81 -3.99
C LYS A 159 2.20 -17.73 -2.83
N LEU A 160 2.66 -16.53 -2.47
CA LEU A 160 3.58 -16.33 -1.37
C LEU A 160 2.94 -16.69 -0.02
N VAL A 161 1.72 -16.26 0.23
CA VAL A 161 0.98 -16.53 1.47
C VAL A 161 0.61 -18.02 1.62
N THR A 162 0.39 -18.73 0.51
CA THR A 162 0.07 -20.17 0.53
C THR A 162 1.31 -21.07 0.46
N SER A 163 2.50 -20.51 0.26
CA SER A 163 3.76 -21.25 0.22
C SER A 163 4.27 -21.61 1.63
N SER A 164 5.36 -22.41 1.68
CA SER A 164 6.08 -22.70 2.92
C SER A 164 6.57 -21.43 3.64
N PHE A 165 6.90 -20.37 2.88
CA PHE A 165 7.25 -19.07 3.44
C PHE A 165 6.08 -18.46 4.24
N GLY A 166 4.87 -18.46 3.70
CA GLY A 166 3.67 -17.96 4.37
C GLY A 166 3.30 -18.78 5.62
N LEU A 167 3.45 -20.12 5.54
CA LEU A 167 3.25 -20.98 6.71
C LEU A 167 4.24 -20.67 7.83
N THR A 168 5.52 -20.44 7.48
CA THR A 168 6.55 -20.04 8.44
C THR A 168 6.23 -18.68 9.09
N LEU A 169 5.71 -17.72 8.34
CA LEU A 169 5.30 -16.43 8.89
C LEU A 169 4.16 -16.57 9.91
N ARG A 170 3.17 -17.40 9.62
CA ARG A 170 2.08 -17.69 10.58
C ARG A 170 2.59 -18.36 11.85
N SER A 171 3.54 -19.29 11.73
CA SER A 171 4.22 -19.89 12.89
C SER A 171 4.93 -18.84 13.74
N ILE A 172 5.66 -17.90 13.11
CA ILE A 172 6.32 -16.78 13.82
C ILE A 172 5.28 -15.90 14.51
N ARG A 173 4.18 -15.57 13.86
CA ARG A 173 3.09 -14.79 14.44
C ARG A 173 2.47 -15.45 15.67
N GLU A 174 2.30 -16.77 15.67
CA GLU A 174 1.73 -17.50 16.78
C GLU A 174 2.69 -17.56 17.98
N ASN A 175 3.97 -17.85 17.73
CA ASN A 175 4.97 -17.88 18.78
C ASN A 175 6.39 -17.81 18.21
N ILE A 176 7.06 -16.67 18.40
CA ILE A 176 8.41 -16.39 17.90
C ILE A 176 9.43 -17.35 18.50
N GLU A 177 9.35 -17.59 19.83
CA GLU A 177 10.31 -18.44 20.53
C GLU A 177 10.21 -19.90 20.07
N ARG A 178 8.99 -20.43 19.99
CA ARG A 178 8.74 -21.79 19.50
C ARG A 178 9.25 -21.98 18.07
N SER A 179 9.06 -20.99 17.20
CA SER A 179 9.57 -21.01 15.83
C SER A 179 11.10 -21.02 15.79
N SER A 180 11.76 -20.32 16.71
CA SER A 180 13.23 -20.31 16.79
C SER A 180 13.80 -21.65 17.23
N PHE A 181 13.12 -22.38 18.13
CA PHE A 181 13.57 -23.71 18.60
C PHE A 181 13.58 -24.77 17.50
N ILE A 182 12.73 -24.64 16.48
CA ILE A 182 12.73 -25.54 15.31
C ILE A 182 13.70 -25.10 14.20
N GLY A 183 14.60 -24.13 14.49
CA GLY A 183 15.65 -23.68 13.57
C GLY A 183 15.25 -22.57 12.61
N VAL A 184 14.05 -22.00 12.73
CA VAL A 184 13.64 -20.82 11.94
C VAL A 184 14.32 -19.58 12.51
N ASN A 185 14.83 -18.70 11.64
CA ASN A 185 15.33 -17.38 12.04
C ASN A 185 14.24 -16.31 11.83
N PRO A 186 13.46 -15.92 12.85
CA PRO A 186 12.32 -15.01 12.71
C PRO A 186 12.71 -13.67 12.11
N HIS A 187 13.86 -13.10 12.52
CA HIS A 187 14.30 -11.77 12.05
C HIS A 187 14.50 -11.73 10.54
N ARG A 188 15.04 -12.79 9.93
CA ARG A 188 15.21 -12.86 8.48
C ARG A 188 13.88 -12.93 7.74
N TYR A 189 12.95 -13.76 8.22
CA TYR A 189 11.62 -13.89 7.61
C TYR A 189 10.82 -12.59 7.71
N VAL A 190 10.82 -11.95 8.87
CA VAL A 190 10.13 -10.67 9.10
C VAL A 190 10.76 -9.56 8.25
N LEU A 191 12.11 -9.50 8.14
CA LEU A 191 12.80 -8.53 7.29
C LEU A 191 12.41 -8.67 5.82
N ILE A 192 12.44 -9.90 5.29
CA ILE A 192 12.04 -10.17 3.90
C ILE A 192 10.58 -9.74 3.69
N THR A 193 9.70 -10.09 4.62
CA THR A 193 8.28 -9.72 4.58
C THR A 193 8.08 -8.21 4.59
N PHE A 194 8.85 -7.50 5.42
CA PHE A 194 8.83 -6.04 5.50
C PHE A 194 9.24 -5.39 4.18
N VAL A 195 10.32 -5.87 3.56
CA VAL A 195 10.78 -5.37 2.26
C VAL A 195 9.74 -5.62 1.18
N ILE A 196 9.16 -6.82 1.12
CA ILE A 196 8.10 -7.13 0.16
C ILE A 196 6.88 -6.23 0.40
N SER A 197 6.45 -6.07 1.64
CA SER A 197 5.36 -5.16 2.04
C SER A 197 5.62 -3.73 1.56
N ALA A 198 6.82 -3.21 1.80
CA ALA A 198 7.25 -1.88 1.35
C ALA A 198 7.21 -1.74 -0.18
N MET A 199 7.60 -2.79 -0.93
CA MET A 199 7.53 -2.80 -2.40
C MET A 199 6.08 -2.70 -2.91
N TYR A 200 5.11 -3.39 -2.26
CA TYR A 200 3.69 -3.26 -2.60
C TYR A 200 3.19 -1.84 -2.37
N CYS A 201 3.55 -1.24 -1.23
CA CYS A 201 3.21 0.15 -0.93
C CYS A 201 3.85 1.13 -1.93
N CYS A 202 5.09 0.87 -2.32
CA CYS A 202 5.81 1.66 -3.33
C CYS A 202 5.10 1.62 -4.69
N VAL A 203 4.74 0.44 -5.18
CA VAL A 203 4.03 0.32 -6.47
C VAL A 203 2.67 1.01 -6.40
N ALA A 204 1.95 0.89 -5.28
CA ALA A 204 0.72 1.63 -5.07
C ALA A 204 0.94 3.14 -5.12
N GLY A 205 1.97 3.66 -4.47
CA GLY A 205 2.34 5.08 -4.49
C GLY A 205 2.75 5.58 -5.89
N ALA A 206 3.50 4.77 -6.62
CA ALA A 206 3.88 5.06 -8.01
C ALA A 206 2.66 5.19 -8.94
N LEU A 207 1.70 4.26 -8.81
CA LEU A 207 0.43 4.31 -9.54
C LEU A 207 -0.43 5.51 -9.09
N HIS A 208 -0.43 5.83 -7.79
CA HIS A 208 -1.18 6.98 -7.25
C HIS A 208 -0.66 8.31 -7.81
N ALA A 209 0.66 8.51 -7.84
CA ALA A 209 1.25 9.72 -8.44
C ALA A 209 0.93 9.85 -9.93
N SER A 210 0.90 8.73 -10.66
CA SER A 210 0.49 8.70 -12.06
C SER A 210 -1.01 8.95 -12.24
N LEU A 211 -1.87 8.54 -11.30
CA LEU A 211 -3.30 8.79 -11.30
C LEU A 211 -3.62 10.27 -11.03
N THR A 212 -3.06 10.81 -9.94
CA THR A 212 -3.30 12.20 -9.49
C THR A 212 -2.46 13.23 -10.25
N LYS A 213 -1.46 12.77 -11.02
CA LYS A 213 -0.47 13.59 -11.73
C LYS A 213 0.36 14.48 -10.79
N MET A 214 0.51 14.08 -9.54
CA MET A 214 1.20 14.85 -8.52
C MET A 214 1.80 13.93 -7.44
N ALA A 215 2.97 14.32 -6.89
CA ALA A 215 3.53 13.76 -5.67
C ALA A 215 3.68 14.88 -4.64
N TYR A 216 3.11 14.70 -3.44
CA TYR A 216 3.07 15.70 -2.37
C TYR A 216 3.46 15.08 -1.02
N PRO A 217 3.95 15.90 -0.06
CA PRO A 217 4.55 15.38 1.19
C PRO A 217 3.58 14.58 2.07
N GLU A 218 2.30 14.94 2.09
CA GLU A 218 1.29 14.28 2.93
C GLU A 218 1.17 12.78 2.64
N LEU A 219 1.58 12.31 1.46
CA LEU A 219 1.63 10.88 1.14
C LEU A 219 2.55 10.09 2.09
N SER A 220 3.56 10.74 2.68
CA SER A 220 4.46 10.14 3.68
C SER A 220 4.07 10.38 5.13
N TYR A 221 3.00 11.14 5.36
CA TYR A 221 2.57 11.48 6.71
C TYR A 221 1.92 10.28 7.41
N TRP A 222 1.91 10.29 8.74
CA TRP A 222 1.39 9.16 9.52
C TRP A 222 -0.09 8.85 9.26
N THR A 223 -0.89 9.83 8.88
CA THR A 223 -2.30 9.63 8.53
C THR A 223 -2.47 8.71 7.33
N THR A 224 -1.62 8.87 6.31
CA THR A 224 -1.60 7.97 5.15
C THR A 224 -1.20 6.54 5.56
N SER A 225 -0.29 6.40 6.53
CA SER A 225 0.04 5.08 7.08
C SER A 225 -1.11 4.42 7.84
N ALA A 226 -2.05 5.20 8.37
CA ALA A 226 -3.24 4.69 9.06
C ALA A 226 -4.32 4.14 8.11
N GLU A 227 -4.38 4.65 6.86
CA GLU A 227 -5.40 4.22 5.90
C GLU A 227 -5.40 2.70 5.63
N PRO A 228 -4.28 2.04 5.29
CA PRO A 228 -4.27 0.59 5.03
C PRO A 228 -4.60 -0.23 6.27
N ILE A 229 -4.30 0.28 7.47
CA ILE A 229 -4.69 -0.37 8.73
C ILE A 229 -6.21 -0.45 8.82
N ILE A 230 -6.87 0.68 8.61
CA ILE A 230 -8.34 0.79 8.65
C ILE A 230 -8.95 -0.12 7.59
N MET A 231 -8.44 -0.12 6.36
CA MET A 231 -8.93 -0.97 5.27
C MET A 231 -8.86 -2.45 5.61
N VAL A 232 -7.72 -2.91 6.17
CA VAL A 232 -7.54 -4.31 6.55
C VAL A 232 -8.42 -4.69 7.74
N LEU A 233 -8.60 -3.79 8.73
CA LEU A 233 -9.49 -4.03 9.87
C LEU A 233 -10.96 -4.16 9.45
N ILE A 234 -11.44 -3.27 8.57
CA ILE A 234 -12.82 -3.33 8.04
C ILE A 234 -13.05 -4.61 7.24
N GLY A 235 -12.10 -4.94 6.36
CA GLY A 235 -12.25 -6.08 5.47
C GLY A 235 -12.15 -7.42 6.18
N GLY A 236 -11.25 -7.51 7.15
CA GLY A 236 -10.96 -8.73 7.92
C GLY A 236 -9.49 -9.10 7.86
N ILE A 237 -8.87 -9.18 9.04
CA ILE A 237 -7.42 -9.39 9.19
C ILE A 237 -6.98 -10.78 8.73
N TYR A 238 -7.83 -11.78 8.93
CA TYR A 238 -7.45 -13.20 8.73
C TYR A 238 -7.83 -13.74 7.34
N THR A 239 -8.64 -13.01 6.57
CA THR A 239 -9.10 -13.43 5.25
C THR A 239 -8.25 -12.81 4.15
N PHE A 240 -7.90 -13.59 3.13
CA PHE A 240 -7.08 -13.07 2.02
C PHE A 240 -7.84 -12.01 1.20
N SER A 241 -9.14 -12.17 1.02
CA SER A 241 -10.01 -11.23 0.30
C SER A 241 -10.34 -9.97 1.10
N GLY A 242 -10.17 -10.01 2.45
CA GLY A 242 -10.48 -8.92 3.37
C GLY A 242 -9.94 -7.56 2.93
N PRO A 243 -8.62 -7.40 2.70
CA PRO A 243 -8.03 -6.12 2.32
C PRO A 243 -8.72 -5.46 1.11
N PHE A 244 -9.10 -6.24 0.11
CA PHE A 244 -9.79 -5.70 -1.08
C PHE A 244 -11.18 -5.15 -0.75
N PHE A 245 -12.01 -5.95 -0.07
CA PHE A 245 -13.36 -5.50 0.29
C PHE A 245 -13.34 -4.34 1.29
N GLY A 246 -12.39 -4.36 2.24
CA GLY A 246 -12.18 -3.25 3.15
C GLY A 246 -11.77 -1.98 2.42
N THR A 247 -10.94 -2.09 1.39
CA THR A 247 -10.56 -0.95 0.54
C THR A 247 -11.76 -0.41 -0.23
N VAL A 248 -12.59 -1.29 -0.82
CA VAL A 248 -13.81 -0.86 -1.53
C VAL A 248 -14.71 -0.06 -0.60
N ILE A 249 -14.98 -0.59 0.60
CA ILE A 249 -15.83 0.09 1.59
C ILE A 249 -15.20 1.43 1.99
N TYR A 250 -13.90 1.45 2.29
CA TYR A 250 -13.19 2.66 2.71
C TYR A 250 -13.23 3.76 1.64
N VAL A 251 -12.85 3.44 0.40
CA VAL A 251 -12.79 4.43 -0.69
C VAL A 251 -14.17 4.97 -1.03
N LEU A 252 -15.20 4.11 -1.09
CA LEU A 252 -16.57 4.56 -1.32
C LEU A 252 -17.07 5.48 -0.20
N LEU A 253 -16.85 5.12 1.07
CA LEU A 253 -17.22 5.95 2.21
C LEU A 253 -16.47 7.29 2.20
N LYS A 254 -15.14 7.26 1.98
CA LYS A 254 -14.30 8.46 1.89
C LYS A 254 -14.82 9.40 0.81
N THR A 255 -15.06 8.90 -0.40
CA THR A 255 -15.53 9.70 -1.53
C THR A 255 -16.92 10.28 -1.26
N TYR A 256 -17.83 9.46 -0.72
CA TYR A 256 -19.18 9.92 -0.40
C TYR A 256 -19.20 10.97 0.71
N MET A 257 -18.42 10.78 1.77
CA MET A 257 -18.33 11.72 2.88
C MET A 257 -17.70 13.05 2.47
N MET A 258 -16.69 13.03 1.60
CA MET A 258 -16.07 14.25 1.06
C MET A 258 -17.05 15.11 0.28
N THR A 259 -18.04 14.52 -0.39
CA THR A 259 -19.03 15.27 -1.18
C THR A 259 -20.15 15.87 -0.32
N LEU A 260 -20.45 15.28 0.84
CA LEU A 260 -21.59 15.67 1.66
C LEU A 260 -21.25 16.59 2.84
N ILE A 261 -20.05 16.46 3.41
CA ILE A 261 -19.73 17.03 4.72
C ILE A 261 -18.38 17.73 4.69
N GLY A 262 -18.34 19.04 5.07
CA GLY A 262 -17.09 19.80 5.12
C GLY A 262 -16.04 19.20 6.07
N ASN A 263 -16.45 18.65 7.22
CA ASN A 263 -15.57 17.97 8.19
C ASN A 263 -15.59 16.45 8.01
N TRP A 264 -15.45 15.99 6.78
CA TRP A 264 -15.56 14.58 6.40
C TRP A 264 -14.66 13.64 7.21
N GLY A 265 -13.45 14.08 7.60
CA GLY A 265 -12.50 13.26 8.35
C GLY A 265 -13.01 12.84 9.73
N LEU A 266 -13.69 13.73 10.45
CA LEU A 266 -14.30 13.43 11.75
C LEU A 266 -15.41 12.38 11.61
N PHE A 267 -16.29 12.56 10.65
CA PHE A 267 -17.40 11.62 10.41
C PHE A 267 -16.89 10.28 9.91
N LEU A 268 -15.90 10.26 9.01
CA LEU A 268 -15.24 9.04 8.56
C LEU A 268 -14.66 8.29 9.78
N GLY A 269 -13.95 8.97 10.67
CA GLY A 269 -13.39 8.38 11.89
C GLY A 269 -14.45 7.74 12.79
N ILE A 270 -15.57 8.43 13.00
CA ILE A 270 -16.70 7.91 13.79
C ILE A 270 -17.29 6.66 13.13
N VAL A 271 -17.58 6.71 11.82
CA VAL A 271 -18.13 5.57 11.09
C VAL A 271 -17.19 4.38 11.14
N MET A 272 -15.88 4.61 10.95
CA MET A 272 -14.85 3.57 11.03
C MET A 272 -14.80 2.94 12.43
N LEU A 273 -14.87 3.75 13.47
CA LEU A 273 -14.90 3.28 14.85
C LEU A 273 -16.10 2.35 15.09
N PHE A 274 -17.29 2.75 14.62
CA PHE A 274 -18.47 1.88 14.68
C PHE A 274 -18.27 0.58 13.94
N ILE A 275 -17.75 0.61 12.71
CA ILE A 275 -17.51 -0.61 11.90
C ILE A 275 -16.57 -1.56 12.64
N VAL A 276 -15.45 -1.06 13.17
CA VAL A 276 -14.47 -1.89 13.89
C VAL A 276 -15.05 -2.47 15.19
N LEU A 277 -15.86 -1.72 15.92
CA LEU A 277 -16.50 -2.18 17.16
C LEU A 277 -17.56 -3.27 16.91
N PHE A 278 -18.38 -3.10 15.87
CA PHE A 278 -19.46 -4.04 15.55
C PHE A 278 -18.98 -5.28 14.80
N PHE A 279 -17.99 -5.13 13.90
CA PHE A 279 -17.44 -6.21 13.08
C PHE A 279 -16.05 -6.62 13.57
N ARG A 280 -15.95 -7.20 14.77
CA ARG A 280 -14.65 -7.61 15.36
C ARG A 280 -13.80 -8.55 14.49
N LYS A 281 -14.42 -9.35 13.62
CA LYS A 281 -13.73 -10.24 12.66
C LYS A 281 -13.58 -9.62 11.27
N GLY A 282 -14.03 -8.36 11.09
CA GLY A 282 -14.14 -7.68 9.80
C GLY A 282 -15.34 -8.17 8.98
N PHE A 283 -15.62 -7.46 7.89
CA PHE A 283 -16.79 -7.74 7.04
C PHE A 283 -16.74 -9.14 6.41
N MET A 284 -15.56 -9.54 5.91
CA MET A 284 -15.39 -10.87 5.31
C MET A 284 -15.39 -12.00 6.34
N GLY A 285 -14.81 -11.79 7.53
CA GLY A 285 -14.88 -12.78 8.59
C GLY A 285 -16.30 -13.05 9.07
N PHE A 286 -17.17 -12.03 9.04
CA PHE A 286 -18.60 -12.19 9.33
C PHE A 286 -19.32 -13.01 8.23
N ILE A 287 -18.97 -12.79 6.96
CA ILE A 287 -19.54 -13.54 5.83
C ILE A 287 -19.10 -15.01 5.87
N GLU A 288 -17.82 -15.29 6.11
CA GLU A 288 -17.28 -16.65 6.25
C GLU A 288 -17.99 -17.44 7.35
N GLU A 289 -18.19 -16.82 8.51
CA GLU A 289 -18.88 -17.46 9.65
C GLU A 289 -20.33 -17.77 9.35
N LYS A 290 -21.03 -16.89 8.61
CA LYS A 290 -22.44 -17.05 8.29
C LYS A 290 -22.71 -18.02 7.13
N TRP A 291 -21.79 -18.13 6.19
CA TRP A 291 -21.98 -18.88 4.94
C TRP A 291 -21.07 -20.11 4.82
N GLY A 292 -20.17 -20.35 5.76
CA GLY A 292 -19.30 -21.53 5.83
C GLY A 292 -18.32 -21.67 4.65
N VAL A 293 -18.03 -20.57 3.97
CA VAL A 293 -17.16 -20.56 2.77
C VAL A 293 -15.78 -20.03 3.19
N ASN A 294 -14.74 -20.85 3.08
CA ASN A 294 -13.34 -20.41 3.22
C ASN A 294 -12.95 -19.62 1.96
N LEU A 295 -12.90 -18.27 2.03
CA LEU A 295 -12.55 -17.35 0.95
C LEU A 295 -11.08 -16.90 1.02
#